data_464f4913521967a9c6495b591eb9b7bb
#
_entry.id   464f4913521967a9c6495b591eb9b7bb
#
_cell.length_a   1.000
_cell.length_b   1.000
_cell.length_c   1.000
_cell.angle_alpha   90.00
_cell.angle_beta   90.00
_cell.angle_gamma   90.00
#
_symmetry.space_group_name_H-M   'P 1'
#
loop_
_entity.id
_entity.type
_entity.pdbx_description
1 polymer ?
#
loop_
_entity_poly.entity_id
_entity_poly.type
_entity_poly.pdbx_seq_one_letter_code
_entity_poly.pdbx_strand_id
1 'polypeptide(L)'
;CQNCHMPQVEDPVKIAVGYTALLGRSPFNLHTFAGANSFMVDLIRRNKDALNIIASEANFDSTLAATNRNLRYNTLNAELSDPDFFNDSVGFELMLTNKSGHKFPSGYPSRRAIVVFTLTAENGDTLFSSGNFDSSGEIVNYGGVVEPHHDVITSENQVQIYEMNMGDVNGDFTTILERASVHLKDNRIPPLGFTNQHASYDTMRVVGAADTDSDFNKAGSTQGTGRDIVHYRIALNGYTGTFKATAKVYYQAVPPAWLTEMRTLDAPEINSFLSMYDEAPNIPALVAGDSLSELINPLHIQSLKIKSPVFYPNPTRASAGFNMQFQLKPEKIRVYSLSGQEMPLSWKKNSDGTWHINLSAAAGTYLVSVEVAGKRFTQRILLIPD
;
A
#
# COMPACT_ATOMS: atom_id res chain seq x y z
N CYS A 1 -18.45 -3.25 -8.61
CA CYS A 1 -19.22 -2.06 -8.17
C CYS A 1 -20.19 -2.43 -7.03
N GLN A 2 -21.07 -3.42 -7.22
CA GLN A 2 -22.10 -3.72 -6.23
C GLN A 2 -21.51 -4.15 -4.89
N ASN A 3 -20.56 -5.06 -4.86
CA ASN A 3 -19.98 -5.59 -3.61
C ASN A 3 -19.32 -4.51 -2.72
N CYS A 4 -18.75 -3.48 -3.30
CA CYS A 4 -18.08 -2.40 -2.56
C CYS A 4 -19.01 -1.22 -2.26
N HIS A 5 -19.79 -0.78 -3.26
CA HIS A 5 -20.64 0.40 -3.14
C HIS A 5 -22.06 0.13 -2.66
N MET A 6 -22.46 -1.15 -2.66
CA MET A 6 -23.77 -1.64 -2.23
C MET A 6 -23.57 -2.85 -1.30
N PRO A 7 -23.29 -2.62 -0.01
CA PRO A 7 -23.01 -3.70 0.94
C PRO A 7 -24.09 -4.80 0.91
N GLN A 8 -23.65 -6.05 1.01
CA GLN A 8 -24.55 -7.20 1.02
C GLN A 8 -25.06 -7.50 2.42
N VAL A 9 -26.32 -7.89 2.50
CA VAL A 9 -26.92 -8.53 3.67
C VAL A 9 -27.30 -9.96 3.30
N GLU A 10 -26.97 -10.88 4.18
CA GLU A 10 -27.23 -12.31 3.97
C GLU A 10 -28.67 -12.69 4.38
N ASP A 11 -29.28 -11.91 5.27
CA ASP A 11 -30.68 -12.13 5.66
C ASP A 11 -31.60 -11.90 4.45
N PRO A 12 -32.55 -12.81 4.21
CA PRO A 12 -33.48 -12.70 3.09
C PRO A 12 -34.33 -11.43 3.17
N VAL A 13 -34.19 -10.54 2.18
CA VAL A 13 -34.92 -9.27 2.08
C VAL A 13 -36.08 -9.41 1.11
N LYS A 14 -37.29 -9.13 1.56
CA LYS A 14 -38.46 -9.00 0.68
C LYS A 14 -38.44 -7.64 0.02
N ILE A 15 -38.34 -7.61 -1.32
CA ILE A 15 -38.20 -6.38 -2.11
C ILE A 15 -39.50 -5.62 -2.37
N ALA A 16 -40.66 -6.24 -2.02
CA ALA A 16 -41.94 -5.58 -2.15
C ALA A 16 -42.85 -5.94 -0.95
N VAL A 17 -43.47 -4.90 -0.39
CA VAL A 17 -44.42 -5.00 0.69
C VAL A 17 -45.82 -5.33 0.10
N GLY A 18 -46.56 -6.25 0.73
CA GLY A 18 -47.92 -6.64 0.29
C GLY A 18 -47.98 -7.86 -0.63
N TYR A 19 -46.85 -8.36 -1.12
CA TYR A 19 -46.79 -9.60 -1.89
C TYR A 19 -46.39 -10.77 -0.98
N THR A 20 -47.37 -11.44 -0.40
CA THR A 20 -47.16 -12.52 0.60
C THR A 20 -46.42 -13.73 0.02
N ALA A 21 -46.56 -13.99 -1.30
CA ALA A 21 -45.93 -15.09 -2.01
C ALA A 21 -44.45 -14.80 -2.41
N LEU A 22 -43.97 -13.57 -2.26
CA LEU A 22 -42.59 -13.23 -2.60
C LEU A 22 -41.63 -13.76 -1.54
N LEU A 23 -40.74 -14.64 -1.97
CA LEU A 23 -39.62 -15.07 -1.13
C LEU A 23 -38.61 -13.95 -0.99
N GLY A 24 -37.95 -13.85 0.18
CA GLY A 24 -36.83 -12.94 0.37
C GLY A 24 -35.66 -13.30 -0.55
N ARG A 25 -34.93 -12.31 -1.02
CA ARG A 25 -33.66 -12.48 -1.77
C ARG A 25 -32.48 -12.45 -0.81
N SER A 26 -31.58 -13.42 -0.97
CA SER A 26 -30.35 -13.53 -0.23
C SER A 26 -29.24 -14.02 -1.19
N PRO A 27 -28.03 -13.40 -1.21
CA PRO A 27 -27.74 -12.12 -0.57
C PRO A 27 -28.46 -10.95 -1.25
N PHE A 28 -28.72 -9.87 -0.51
CA PHE A 28 -29.34 -8.65 -1.03
C PHE A 28 -28.40 -7.47 -0.92
N ASN A 29 -28.22 -6.72 -2.01
CA ASN A 29 -27.38 -5.53 -2.02
C ASN A 29 -28.14 -4.28 -1.58
N LEU A 30 -27.72 -3.66 -0.49
CA LEU A 30 -28.29 -2.40 0.00
C LEU A 30 -27.95 -1.25 -0.98
N HIS A 31 -28.98 -0.47 -1.34
CA HIS A 31 -28.81 0.67 -2.26
C HIS A 31 -28.25 1.92 -1.55
N THR A 32 -27.17 1.76 -0.80
CA THR A 32 -26.53 2.87 -0.07
C THR A 32 -25.63 3.70 -0.95
N PHE A 33 -25.11 3.12 -2.05
CA PHE A 33 -24.20 3.77 -3.02
C PHE A 33 -23.04 4.52 -2.35
N ALA A 34 -22.45 3.91 -1.33
CA ALA A 34 -21.35 4.54 -0.59
C ALA A 34 -20.16 4.84 -1.50
N GLY A 35 -19.74 6.10 -1.54
CA GLY A 35 -18.56 6.56 -2.27
C GLY A 35 -17.32 6.65 -1.39
N ALA A 36 -16.46 7.65 -1.69
CA ALA A 36 -15.26 7.98 -0.91
C ALA A 36 -15.21 9.47 -0.49
N ASN A 37 -16.14 10.29 -0.98
CA ASN A 37 -16.11 11.74 -0.77
C ASN A 37 -16.91 12.15 0.48
N SER A 38 -16.38 11.85 1.67
CA SER A 38 -17.00 12.26 2.93
C SER A 38 -16.97 13.78 3.14
N PHE A 39 -15.93 14.48 2.65
CA PHE A 39 -15.81 15.91 2.76
C PHE A 39 -17.01 16.65 2.13
N MET A 40 -17.34 16.35 0.85
CA MET A 40 -18.46 17.00 0.18
C MET A 40 -19.81 16.65 0.79
N VAL A 41 -19.98 15.42 1.31
CA VAL A 41 -21.20 15.05 2.04
C VAL A 41 -21.35 15.88 3.32
N ASP A 42 -20.26 16.08 4.07
CA ASP A 42 -20.29 16.92 5.28
C ASP A 42 -20.47 18.40 4.94
N LEU A 43 -19.85 18.91 3.88
CA LEU A 43 -20.03 20.28 3.40
C LEU A 43 -21.49 20.55 3.02
N ILE A 44 -22.14 19.65 2.29
CA ILE A 44 -23.56 19.73 1.94
C ILE A 44 -24.43 19.69 3.21
N ARG A 45 -24.12 18.81 4.16
CA ARG A 45 -24.83 18.70 5.44
C ARG A 45 -24.80 20.01 6.22
N ARG A 46 -23.64 20.64 6.34
CA ARG A 46 -23.45 21.92 7.05
C ARG A 46 -24.23 23.07 6.43
N ASN A 47 -24.43 23.00 5.12
CA ASN A 47 -25.08 24.06 4.34
C ASN A 47 -26.46 23.64 3.81
N LYS A 48 -27.06 22.57 4.36
CA LYS A 48 -28.30 21.97 3.83
C LYS A 48 -29.46 22.95 3.68
N ASP A 49 -29.62 23.89 4.62
CA ASP A 49 -30.71 24.87 4.60
C ASP A 49 -30.48 25.90 3.49
N ALA A 50 -29.26 26.42 3.34
CA ALA A 50 -28.89 27.32 2.26
C ALA A 50 -28.99 26.67 0.87
N LEU A 51 -28.73 25.35 0.80
CA LEU A 51 -28.83 24.56 -0.42
C LEU A 51 -30.23 23.97 -0.66
N ASN A 52 -31.21 24.24 0.21
CA ASN A 52 -32.57 23.69 0.16
C ASN A 52 -32.61 22.15 0.13
N ILE A 53 -31.73 21.51 0.89
CA ILE A 53 -31.66 20.05 0.99
C ILE A 53 -32.58 19.56 2.09
N ILE A 54 -33.54 18.70 1.75
CA ILE A 54 -34.56 18.18 2.67
C ILE A 54 -34.14 16.93 3.45
N ALA A 55 -32.94 16.39 3.16
CA ALA A 55 -32.42 15.20 3.87
C ALA A 55 -32.24 15.49 5.37
N SER A 56 -32.58 14.53 6.22
CA SER A 56 -32.40 14.63 7.67
C SER A 56 -30.95 14.46 8.07
N GLU A 57 -30.57 14.91 9.28
CA GLU A 57 -29.24 14.63 9.86
C GLU A 57 -28.92 13.14 9.88
N ALA A 58 -29.89 12.30 10.25
CA ALA A 58 -29.71 10.84 10.25
C ALA A 58 -29.38 10.26 8.86
N ASN A 59 -29.90 10.84 7.78
CA ASN A 59 -29.54 10.43 6.43
C ASN A 59 -28.07 10.78 6.13
N PHE A 60 -27.60 11.98 6.50
CA PHE A 60 -26.21 12.38 6.34
C PHE A 60 -25.27 11.52 7.19
N ASP A 61 -25.61 11.29 8.46
CA ASP A 61 -24.80 10.46 9.35
C ASP A 61 -24.67 9.02 8.81
N SER A 62 -25.75 8.45 8.30
CA SER A 62 -25.74 7.12 7.67
C SER A 62 -24.86 7.09 6.42
N THR A 63 -24.96 8.13 5.57
CA THR A 63 -24.14 8.23 4.35
C THR A 63 -22.67 8.42 4.67
N LEU A 64 -22.33 9.29 5.63
CA LEU A 64 -20.96 9.51 6.09
C LEU A 64 -20.36 8.23 6.70
N ALA A 65 -21.12 7.53 7.54
CA ALA A 65 -20.69 6.28 8.14
C ALA A 65 -20.42 5.20 7.08
N ALA A 66 -21.29 5.07 6.08
CA ALA A 66 -21.13 4.13 4.98
C ALA A 66 -19.91 4.50 4.10
N THR A 67 -19.74 5.78 3.77
CA THR A 67 -18.62 6.30 2.98
C THR A 67 -17.28 6.07 3.70
N ASN A 68 -17.19 6.42 4.97
CA ASN A 68 -15.96 6.23 5.76
C ASN A 68 -15.62 4.76 5.95
N ARG A 69 -16.63 3.89 6.16
CA ARG A 69 -16.43 2.45 6.24
C ARG A 69 -15.88 1.89 4.92
N ASN A 70 -16.46 2.28 3.79
CA ASN A 70 -16.01 1.84 2.47
C ASN A 70 -14.56 2.29 2.21
N LEU A 71 -14.27 3.56 2.48
CA LEU A 71 -12.94 4.14 2.32
C LEU A 71 -11.91 3.41 3.20
N ARG A 72 -12.24 3.15 4.48
CA ARG A 72 -11.31 2.57 5.46
C ARG A 72 -11.05 1.08 5.26
N TYR A 73 -12.04 0.30 4.84
CA TYR A 73 -11.93 -1.17 4.85
C TYR A 73 -11.90 -1.82 3.47
N ASN A 74 -12.42 -1.16 2.44
CA ASN A 74 -12.58 -1.75 1.11
C ASN A 74 -11.67 -1.15 0.03
N THR A 75 -10.82 -0.18 0.38
CA THR A 75 -10.13 0.65 -0.63
C THR A 75 -8.66 0.30 -0.78
N LEU A 76 -7.89 0.31 0.31
CA LEU A 76 -6.44 0.13 0.28
C LEU A 76 -5.99 -0.72 1.46
N ASN A 77 -4.95 -1.52 1.24
CA ASN A 77 -4.15 -2.12 2.30
C ASN A 77 -2.79 -1.45 2.35
N ALA A 78 -2.23 -1.29 3.54
CA ALA A 78 -0.89 -0.75 3.77
C ALA A 78 -0.16 -1.69 4.71
N GLU A 79 1.04 -2.11 4.32
CA GLU A 79 1.90 -3.02 5.07
C GLU A 79 3.30 -2.43 5.15
N LEU A 80 3.80 -2.23 6.37
CA LEU A 80 5.12 -1.70 6.62
C LEU A 80 6.09 -2.86 6.93
N SER A 81 7.22 -2.93 6.21
CA SER A 81 8.22 -3.96 6.44
C SER A 81 8.96 -3.76 7.76
N ASP A 82 9.57 -4.82 8.27
CA ASP A 82 10.62 -4.69 9.27
C ASP A 82 11.75 -3.79 8.75
N PRO A 83 12.45 -3.07 9.65
CA PRO A 83 13.51 -2.15 9.25
C PRO A 83 14.75 -2.87 8.73
N ASP A 84 15.40 -2.28 7.74
CA ASP A 84 16.76 -2.60 7.31
C ASP A 84 17.72 -1.51 7.77
N PHE A 85 18.85 -1.89 8.38
CA PHE A 85 19.86 -0.92 8.82
C PHE A 85 21.08 -0.92 7.89
N PHE A 86 21.51 0.28 7.51
CA PHE A 86 22.68 0.49 6.62
C PHE A 86 23.55 1.59 7.21
N ASN A 87 24.68 1.24 7.79
CA ASN A 87 25.55 2.22 8.45
C ASN A 87 24.76 3.10 9.45
N ASP A 88 24.65 4.41 9.16
CA ASP A 88 23.92 5.40 9.97
C ASP A 88 22.52 5.72 9.37
N SER A 89 21.89 4.75 8.73
CA SER A 89 20.57 4.91 8.11
C SER A 89 19.67 3.71 8.38
N VAL A 90 18.37 3.95 8.34
CA VAL A 90 17.34 2.90 8.42
C VAL A 90 16.47 2.93 7.17
N GLY A 91 16.15 1.76 6.65
CA GLY A 91 15.24 1.57 5.52
C GLY A 91 13.95 0.90 5.93
N PHE A 92 12.85 1.28 5.26
CA PHE A 92 11.55 0.62 5.34
C PHE A 92 10.96 0.49 3.94
N GLU A 93 10.14 -0.52 3.74
CA GLU A 93 9.30 -0.68 2.57
C GLU A 93 7.85 -0.56 3.00
N LEU A 94 7.11 0.36 2.38
CA LEU A 94 5.68 0.49 2.57
C LEU A 94 4.96 -0.06 1.34
N MET A 95 4.40 -1.25 1.44
CA MET A 95 3.61 -1.86 0.39
C MET A 95 2.16 -1.40 0.47
N LEU A 96 1.67 -0.78 -0.60
CA LEU A 96 0.29 -0.34 -0.77
C LEU A 96 -0.41 -1.22 -1.79
N THR A 97 -1.53 -1.84 -1.43
CA THR A 97 -2.30 -2.72 -2.30
C THR A 97 -3.70 -2.15 -2.52
N ASN A 98 -4.03 -1.85 -3.77
CA ASN A 98 -5.37 -1.39 -4.15
C ASN A 98 -6.36 -2.58 -4.12
N LYS A 99 -7.38 -2.47 -3.28
CA LYS A 99 -8.46 -3.46 -3.13
C LYS A 99 -9.68 -3.16 -4.00
N SER A 100 -9.72 -1.96 -4.61
CA SER A 100 -10.85 -1.54 -5.44
C SER A 100 -10.73 -2.06 -6.87
N GLY A 101 -11.85 -2.14 -7.58
CA GLY A 101 -11.89 -2.55 -8.99
C GLY A 101 -11.58 -1.43 -9.99
N HIS A 102 -10.95 -0.35 -9.54
CA HIS A 102 -10.57 0.82 -10.33
C HIS A 102 -9.29 1.43 -9.75
N LYS A 103 -8.69 2.41 -10.43
CA LYS A 103 -7.54 3.15 -9.87
C LYS A 103 -7.88 3.78 -8.53
N PHE A 104 -6.91 3.84 -7.64
CA PHE A 104 -7.01 4.54 -6.35
C PHE A 104 -5.96 5.65 -6.25
N PRO A 105 -6.37 6.90 -5.89
CA PRO A 105 -7.76 7.39 -5.84
C PRO A 105 -8.42 7.39 -7.23
N SER A 106 -9.74 7.51 -7.30
CA SER A 106 -10.45 7.47 -8.58
C SER A 106 -11.42 8.63 -8.76
N GLY A 107 -11.85 8.83 -10.01
CA GLY A 107 -12.82 9.85 -10.39
C GLY A 107 -12.14 11.19 -10.70
N TYR A 108 -12.73 12.29 -10.23
CA TYR A 108 -12.31 13.63 -10.56
C TYR A 108 -10.84 13.91 -10.18
N PRO A 109 -10.05 14.61 -11.01
CA PRO A 109 -8.61 14.83 -10.79
C PRO A 109 -8.21 15.57 -9.50
N SER A 110 -9.15 16.26 -8.85
CA SER A 110 -8.89 16.87 -7.53
C SER A 110 -8.55 15.86 -6.44
N ARG A 111 -8.91 14.59 -6.64
CA ARG A 111 -8.76 13.56 -5.62
C ARG A 111 -7.32 13.09 -5.52
N ARG A 112 -6.77 13.15 -4.30
CA ARG A 112 -5.43 12.66 -4.02
C ARG A 112 -5.38 11.75 -2.79
N ALA A 113 -4.41 10.85 -2.75
CA ALA A 113 -4.07 10.06 -1.58
C ALA A 113 -2.62 10.33 -1.19
N ILE A 114 -2.40 10.64 0.07
CA ILE A 114 -1.12 11.11 0.60
C ILE A 114 -0.60 10.11 1.62
N VAL A 115 0.66 9.73 1.51
CA VAL A 115 1.35 8.93 2.51
C VAL A 115 1.98 9.87 3.54
N VAL A 116 1.59 9.69 4.79
CA VAL A 116 2.26 10.30 5.95
C VAL A 116 3.12 9.22 6.60
N PHE A 117 4.43 9.40 6.54
CA PHE A 117 5.37 8.51 7.21
C PHE A 117 6.08 9.25 8.34
N THR A 118 6.15 8.65 9.53
CA THR A 118 6.76 9.25 10.70
C THR A 118 7.66 8.26 11.42
N LEU A 119 8.86 8.69 11.73
CA LEU A 119 9.80 8.01 12.62
C LEU A 119 9.88 8.80 13.92
N THR A 120 9.52 8.19 15.03
CA THR A 120 9.43 8.88 16.34
C THR A 120 10.31 8.17 17.35
N ALA A 121 11.17 8.93 18.04
CA ALA A 121 11.99 8.45 19.14
C ALA A 121 11.12 8.06 20.35
N GLU A 122 11.69 7.29 21.29
CA GLU A 122 11.00 6.86 22.51
C GLU A 122 10.50 8.02 23.37
N ASN A 123 11.23 9.12 23.41
CA ASN A 123 10.87 10.34 24.15
C ASN A 123 9.78 11.18 23.44
N GLY A 124 9.32 10.77 22.27
CA GLY A 124 8.30 11.45 21.47
C GLY A 124 8.85 12.43 20.42
N ASP A 125 10.16 12.65 20.35
CA ASP A 125 10.76 13.51 19.33
C ASP A 125 10.60 12.90 17.93
N THR A 126 10.31 13.72 16.94
CA THR A 126 10.25 13.31 15.54
C THR A 126 11.65 13.25 14.94
N LEU A 127 12.06 12.06 14.52
CA LEU A 127 13.35 11.84 13.83
C LEU A 127 13.23 12.07 12.33
N PHE A 128 12.06 11.78 11.76
CA PHE A 128 11.73 11.99 10.36
C PHE A 128 10.23 12.08 10.19
N SER A 129 9.76 12.98 9.33
CA SER A 129 8.34 13.05 8.97
C SER A 129 8.14 13.61 7.56
N SER A 130 7.35 12.89 6.75
CA SER A 130 7.01 13.26 5.39
C SER A 130 5.49 13.20 5.19
N GLY A 131 4.91 14.17 4.46
CA GLY A 131 3.49 14.17 4.11
C GLY A 131 2.56 14.82 5.12
N ASN A 132 3.05 15.68 5.99
CA ASN A 132 2.24 16.35 7.02
C ASN A 132 1.28 17.38 6.41
N PHE A 133 0.23 17.70 7.16
CA PHE A 133 -0.79 18.70 6.80
C PHE A 133 -0.74 19.91 7.72
N ASP A 134 -1.03 21.08 7.18
CA ASP A 134 -1.32 22.26 7.95
C ASP A 134 -2.78 22.30 8.44
N SER A 135 -3.15 23.40 9.11
CA SER A 135 -4.51 23.58 9.65
C SER A 135 -5.59 23.71 8.57
N SER A 136 -5.23 24.02 7.33
CA SER A 136 -6.17 24.08 6.20
C SER A 136 -6.36 22.70 5.53
N GLY A 137 -5.56 21.70 5.92
CA GLY A 137 -5.50 20.40 5.27
C GLY A 137 -4.62 20.39 4.03
N GLU A 138 -3.79 21.42 3.79
CA GLU A 138 -2.80 21.38 2.72
C GLU A 138 -1.52 20.68 3.17
N ILE A 139 -0.84 20.03 2.23
CA ILE A 139 0.42 19.36 2.50
C ILE A 139 1.51 20.42 2.70
N VAL A 140 2.31 20.26 3.74
CA VAL A 140 3.46 21.12 4.00
C VAL A 140 4.76 20.46 3.53
N ASN A 141 5.75 21.29 3.22
CA ASN A 141 7.13 20.88 2.92
C ASN A 141 7.30 19.97 1.70
N TYR A 142 6.48 20.13 0.66
CA TYR A 142 6.71 19.42 -0.60
C TYR A 142 7.14 20.38 -1.73
N GLY A 143 7.77 19.81 -2.77
CA GLY A 143 8.64 20.55 -3.68
C GLY A 143 7.96 21.30 -4.81
N GLY A 144 6.64 21.36 -4.97
CA GLY A 144 6.07 22.07 -6.11
C GLY A 144 4.61 21.77 -6.43
N VAL A 145 4.14 22.41 -7.52
CA VAL A 145 2.74 22.31 -7.97
C VAL A 145 2.34 20.88 -8.37
N VAL A 146 3.29 20.14 -8.94
CA VAL A 146 3.14 18.72 -9.30
C VAL A 146 4.24 17.94 -8.60
N GLU A 147 3.94 17.33 -7.47
CA GLU A 147 4.90 16.46 -6.78
C GLU A 147 5.14 15.19 -7.59
N PRO A 148 6.40 14.83 -7.89
CA PRO A 148 6.68 13.61 -8.64
C PRO A 148 6.27 12.37 -7.86
N HIS A 149 6.15 11.23 -8.55
CA HIS A 149 6.10 9.94 -7.89
C HIS A 149 7.48 9.59 -7.34
N HIS A 150 7.55 9.13 -6.11
CA HIS A 150 8.78 8.73 -5.43
C HIS A 150 8.79 7.22 -5.21
N ASP A 151 9.67 6.51 -5.91
CA ASP A 151 10.04 5.13 -5.59
C ASP A 151 10.83 5.10 -4.27
N VAL A 152 11.80 6.02 -4.12
CA VAL A 152 12.62 6.13 -2.91
C VAL A 152 12.50 7.52 -2.29
N ILE A 153 12.18 7.56 -0.99
CA ILE A 153 12.10 8.77 -0.17
C ILE A 153 13.30 8.82 0.79
N THR A 154 14.09 9.91 0.71
CA THR A 154 15.29 10.12 1.51
C THR A 154 15.27 11.40 2.33
N SER A 155 14.29 12.28 2.08
CA SER A 155 14.16 13.57 2.78
C SER A 155 12.70 13.93 3.02
N GLU A 156 12.45 14.78 4.02
CA GLU A 156 11.11 15.14 4.50
C GLU A 156 10.31 15.97 3.51
N ASN A 157 10.96 16.60 2.52
CA ASN A 157 10.30 17.35 1.45
C ASN A 157 9.91 16.50 0.23
N GLN A 158 10.16 15.20 0.27
CA GLN A 158 9.67 14.24 -0.70
C GLN A 158 8.41 13.59 -0.14
N VAL A 159 7.27 13.85 -0.77
CA VAL A 159 5.97 13.34 -0.31
C VAL A 159 5.37 12.41 -1.34
N GLN A 160 5.09 11.17 -0.97
CA GLN A 160 4.38 10.28 -1.89
C GLN A 160 2.90 10.66 -1.96
N ILE A 161 2.49 11.16 -3.12
CA ILE A 161 1.11 11.55 -3.42
C ILE A 161 0.64 10.78 -4.65
N TYR A 162 -0.46 10.03 -4.50
CA TYR A 162 -1.14 9.36 -5.61
C TYR A 162 -2.27 10.25 -6.10
N GLU A 163 -2.17 10.68 -7.37
CA GLU A 163 -3.10 11.65 -7.95
C GLU A 163 -3.03 11.64 -9.48
N MET A 164 -3.91 12.38 -10.11
CA MET A 164 -3.84 12.70 -11.52
C MET A 164 -3.75 14.22 -11.69
N ASN A 165 -2.69 14.69 -12.33
CA ASN A 165 -2.47 16.09 -12.63
C ASN A 165 -2.60 16.35 -14.12
N MET A 166 -3.39 17.37 -14.47
CA MET A 166 -3.67 17.75 -15.86
C MET A 166 -2.86 18.96 -16.24
N GLY A 167 -2.42 18.99 -17.50
CA GLY A 167 -1.86 20.15 -18.14
C GLY A 167 -2.78 20.70 -19.24
N ASP A 168 -2.67 21.99 -19.52
CA ASP A 168 -3.35 22.65 -20.61
C ASP A 168 -2.69 22.34 -21.98
N VAL A 169 -3.09 23.03 -23.03
CA VAL A 169 -2.54 22.86 -24.39
C VAL A 169 -1.06 23.23 -24.51
N ASN A 170 -0.52 24.02 -23.57
CA ASN A 170 0.89 24.39 -23.51
C ASN A 170 1.69 23.43 -22.63
N GLY A 171 1.02 22.55 -21.88
CA GLY A 171 1.62 21.67 -20.89
C GLY A 171 1.76 22.30 -19.50
N ASP A 172 1.15 23.46 -19.27
CA ASP A 172 1.14 24.10 -17.96
C ASP A 172 0.07 23.44 -17.08
N PHE A 173 0.39 23.23 -15.79
CA PHE A 173 -0.55 22.64 -14.84
C PHE A 173 -1.85 23.45 -14.75
N THR A 174 -2.98 22.76 -14.75
CA THR A 174 -4.30 23.38 -14.59
C THR A 174 -5.24 22.53 -13.74
N THR A 175 -6.04 23.20 -12.92
CA THR A 175 -7.15 22.60 -12.17
C THR A 175 -8.52 22.83 -12.83
N ILE A 176 -8.57 23.60 -13.93
CA ILE A 176 -9.76 23.87 -14.71
C ILE A 176 -9.84 22.84 -15.83
N LEU A 177 -10.71 21.85 -15.68
CA LEU A 177 -10.77 20.70 -16.61
C LEU A 177 -11.15 21.04 -18.03
N GLU A 178 -11.86 22.15 -18.25
CA GLU A 178 -12.16 22.66 -19.60
C GLU A 178 -10.90 23.08 -20.37
N ARG A 179 -9.80 23.34 -19.67
CA ARG A 179 -8.49 23.65 -20.25
C ARG A 179 -7.60 22.41 -20.38
N ALA A 180 -7.95 21.31 -19.69
CA ALA A 180 -7.13 20.12 -19.64
C ALA A 180 -6.97 19.48 -21.02
N SER A 181 -5.73 19.24 -21.43
CA SER A 181 -5.35 18.66 -22.71
C SER A 181 -4.45 17.44 -22.58
N VAL A 182 -3.55 17.43 -21.58
CA VAL A 182 -2.55 16.38 -21.37
C VAL A 182 -2.50 15.92 -19.92
N HIS A 183 -2.12 14.68 -19.72
CA HIS A 183 -1.79 14.18 -18.37
C HIS A 183 -0.32 14.52 -18.08
N LEU A 184 -0.06 15.30 -17.03
CA LEU A 184 1.29 15.57 -16.52
C LEU A 184 1.77 14.46 -15.59
N LYS A 185 0.85 13.93 -14.78
CA LYS A 185 1.08 12.82 -13.85
C LYS A 185 -0.21 12.01 -13.71
N ASP A 186 -0.09 10.70 -13.72
CA ASP A 186 -1.13 9.77 -13.25
C ASP A 186 -0.46 8.55 -12.61
N ASN A 187 -0.17 8.66 -11.32
CA ASN A 187 0.40 7.60 -10.50
C ASN A 187 -0.64 6.97 -9.56
N ARG A 188 -1.93 7.11 -9.86
CA ARG A 188 -3.00 6.42 -9.12
C ARG A 188 -2.81 4.91 -9.25
N ILE A 189 -2.81 4.20 -8.11
CA ILE A 189 -2.53 2.76 -8.07
C ILE A 189 -3.60 2.00 -8.87
N PRO A 190 -3.24 1.26 -9.94
CA PRO A 190 -4.21 0.50 -10.75
C PRO A 190 -4.88 -0.62 -9.95
N PRO A 191 -6.04 -1.13 -10.40
CA PRO A 191 -6.64 -2.32 -9.82
C PRO A 191 -5.83 -3.58 -10.16
N LEU A 192 -5.94 -4.61 -9.33
CA LEU A 192 -5.36 -5.92 -9.59
C LEU A 192 -5.78 -6.44 -10.98
N GLY A 193 -4.81 -6.91 -11.75
CA GLY A 193 -5.00 -7.44 -13.11
C GLY A 193 -5.00 -6.39 -14.22
N PHE A 194 -4.85 -5.09 -13.92
CA PHE A 194 -4.75 -4.06 -14.96
C PHE A 194 -3.33 -4.02 -15.56
N THR A 195 -3.22 -4.37 -16.83
CA THR A 195 -1.96 -4.45 -17.57
C THR A 195 -1.99 -3.58 -18.82
N ASN A 196 -0.86 -3.42 -19.48
CA ASN A 196 -0.76 -2.73 -20.78
C ASN A 196 -1.48 -3.45 -21.94
N GLN A 197 -2.00 -4.65 -21.72
CA GLN A 197 -2.84 -5.38 -22.68
C GLN A 197 -4.34 -5.06 -22.54
N HIS A 198 -4.73 -4.28 -21.52
CA HIS A 198 -6.13 -3.94 -21.32
C HIS A 198 -6.63 -2.99 -22.42
N ALA A 199 -7.85 -3.22 -22.94
CA ALA A 199 -8.42 -2.44 -24.04
C ALA A 199 -8.51 -0.91 -23.77
N SER A 200 -8.61 -0.52 -22.49
CA SER A 200 -8.65 0.89 -22.06
C SER A 200 -7.28 1.42 -21.64
N TYR A 201 -6.17 0.71 -21.90
CA TYR A 201 -4.87 1.11 -21.40
C TYR A 201 -4.47 2.52 -21.86
N ASP A 202 -4.64 2.84 -23.12
CA ASP A 202 -4.22 4.13 -23.70
C ASP A 202 -4.86 5.34 -23.01
N THR A 203 -6.10 5.18 -22.53
CA THR A 203 -6.85 6.24 -21.83
C THR A 203 -6.62 6.25 -20.32
N MET A 204 -6.08 5.16 -19.77
CA MET A 204 -5.94 4.94 -18.32
C MET A 204 -4.50 4.58 -17.92
N ARG A 205 -3.54 4.82 -18.79
CA ARG A 205 -2.13 4.50 -18.54
C ARG A 205 -1.57 5.25 -17.33
N VAL A 206 -0.50 4.72 -16.77
CA VAL A 206 0.34 5.39 -15.79
C VAL A 206 1.14 6.47 -16.52
N VAL A 207 1.30 7.65 -15.92
CA VAL A 207 2.03 8.79 -16.51
C VAL A 207 2.96 9.40 -15.48
N GLY A 208 4.16 9.76 -15.92
CA GLY A 208 5.21 10.35 -15.08
C GLY A 208 6.16 9.29 -14.52
N ALA A 209 6.85 9.61 -13.43
CA ALA A 209 7.92 8.77 -12.87
C ALA A 209 7.45 7.35 -12.46
N ALA A 210 6.18 7.18 -12.09
CA ALA A 210 5.62 5.87 -11.77
C ALA A 210 5.65 4.85 -12.93
N ASP A 211 5.70 5.31 -14.19
CA ASP A 211 5.79 4.40 -15.35
C ASP A 211 7.14 3.67 -15.41
N THR A 212 8.20 4.31 -14.92
CA THR A 212 9.55 3.77 -14.86
C THR A 212 9.89 3.06 -13.56
N ASP A 213 9.04 3.19 -12.55
CA ASP A 213 9.18 2.49 -11.28
C ASP A 213 9.02 0.97 -11.50
N SER A 214 9.94 0.19 -10.92
CA SER A 214 10.06 -1.26 -11.17
C SER A 214 9.04 -2.10 -10.40
N ASP A 215 8.43 -1.55 -9.36
CA ASP A 215 7.43 -2.23 -8.53
C ASP A 215 6.05 -1.57 -8.51
N PHE A 216 5.90 -0.40 -9.16
CA PHE A 216 4.60 0.20 -9.38
C PHE A 216 3.75 -0.64 -10.35
N ASN A 217 2.69 -1.28 -9.85
CA ASN A 217 1.83 -2.22 -10.58
C ASN A 217 2.60 -3.38 -11.24
N LYS A 218 3.81 -3.67 -10.76
CA LYS A 218 4.72 -4.68 -11.32
C LYS A 218 5.34 -5.53 -10.20
N ALA A 219 5.80 -6.73 -10.55
CA ALA A 219 6.68 -7.56 -9.73
C ALA A 219 7.63 -8.30 -10.70
N GLY A 220 8.84 -7.80 -10.87
CA GLY A 220 9.76 -8.23 -11.92
C GLY A 220 9.14 -8.02 -13.32
N SER A 221 8.97 -9.08 -14.09
CA SER A 221 8.33 -9.02 -15.42
C SER A 221 6.80 -9.08 -15.40
N THR A 222 6.19 -9.36 -14.24
CA THR A 222 4.73 -9.51 -14.13
C THR A 222 4.09 -8.15 -13.89
N GLN A 223 3.13 -7.78 -14.73
CA GLN A 223 2.31 -6.57 -14.57
C GLN A 223 0.96 -6.89 -13.93
N GLY A 224 0.27 -5.86 -13.44
CA GLY A 224 -1.08 -5.98 -12.92
C GLY A 224 -1.14 -6.43 -11.46
N THR A 225 -0.12 -6.11 -10.67
CA THR A 225 -0.10 -6.46 -9.23
C THR A 225 -1.12 -5.66 -8.41
N GLY A 226 -1.56 -4.50 -8.90
CA GLY A 226 -2.40 -3.57 -8.15
C GLY A 226 -1.70 -2.99 -6.92
N ARG A 227 -0.36 -2.92 -6.94
CA ARG A 227 0.48 -2.53 -5.80
C ARG A 227 1.47 -1.46 -6.17
N ASP A 228 1.97 -0.82 -5.12
CA ASP A 228 3.15 0.04 -5.15
C ASP A 228 3.96 -0.20 -3.87
N ILE A 229 5.30 -0.06 -3.94
CA ILE A 229 6.18 -0.17 -2.78
C ILE A 229 6.98 1.13 -2.67
N VAL A 230 6.71 1.92 -1.64
CA VAL A 230 7.48 3.14 -1.34
C VAL A 230 8.65 2.78 -0.44
N HIS A 231 9.87 3.05 -0.91
CA HIS A 231 11.09 2.77 -0.18
C HIS A 231 11.56 3.99 0.61
N TYR A 232 11.60 3.89 1.92
CA TYR A 232 12.18 4.92 2.78
C TYR A 232 13.64 4.60 3.10
N ARG A 233 14.52 5.60 3.00
CA ARG A 233 15.94 5.53 3.36
C ARG A 233 16.29 6.75 4.20
N ILE A 234 16.26 6.59 5.52
CA ILE A 234 16.29 7.68 6.49
C ILE A 234 17.63 7.69 7.20
N ALA A 235 18.35 8.80 7.14
CA ALA A 235 19.57 9.01 7.92
C ALA A 235 19.22 9.15 9.40
N LEU A 236 19.91 8.39 10.26
CA LEU A 236 19.73 8.45 11.70
C LEU A 236 20.60 9.55 12.36
N ASN A 237 21.60 10.08 11.64
CA ASN A 237 22.48 11.16 12.12
C ASN A 237 23.10 10.87 13.49
N GLY A 238 23.54 9.62 13.68
CA GLY A 238 24.13 9.15 14.94
C GLY A 238 23.13 8.82 16.03
N TYR A 239 21.82 8.82 15.74
CA TYR A 239 20.82 8.40 16.73
C TYR A 239 20.89 6.89 16.98
N THR A 240 21.05 6.51 18.24
CA THR A 240 21.22 5.12 18.67
C THR A 240 20.11 4.65 19.64
N GLY A 241 19.16 5.53 19.97
CA GLY A 241 18.02 5.19 20.82
C GLY A 241 16.95 4.36 20.08
N THR A 242 15.95 3.93 20.82
CA THR A 242 14.80 3.22 20.26
C THR A 242 13.84 4.17 19.57
N PHE A 243 13.17 3.70 18.52
CA PHE A 243 12.20 4.48 17.75
C PHE A 243 11.03 3.63 17.29
N LYS A 244 9.96 4.31 16.87
CA LYS A 244 8.76 3.72 16.29
C LYS A 244 8.55 4.29 14.88
N ALA A 245 8.21 3.42 13.92
CA ALA A 245 7.80 3.81 12.58
C ALA A 245 6.27 3.70 12.41
N THR A 246 5.68 4.68 11.75
CA THR A 246 4.23 4.70 11.44
C THR A 246 4.04 5.21 10.03
N ALA A 247 3.25 4.47 9.24
CA ALA A 247 2.82 4.88 7.91
C ALA A 247 1.29 4.99 7.90
N LYS A 248 0.75 6.08 7.37
CA LYS A 248 -0.68 6.31 7.20
C LYS A 248 -0.97 6.86 5.83
N VAL A 249 -2.04 6.40 5.20
CA VAL A 249 -2.51 6.93 3.92
C VAL A 249 -3.79 7.70 4.14
N TYR A 250 -3.78 8.95 3.74
CA TYR A 250 -4.92 9.85 3.84
C TYR A 250 -5.47 10.19 2.46
N TYR A 251 -6.78 10.35 2.38
CA TYR A 251 -7.48 10.73 1.16
C TYR A 251 -8.08 12.11 1.30
N GLN A 252 -7.94 12.91 0.24
CA GLN A 252 -8.63 14.19 0.07
C GLN A 252 -9.42 14.20 -1.23
N ALA A 253 -10.66 14.68 -1.13
CA ALA A 253 -11.53 14.81 -2.31
C ALA A 253 -11.33 16.14 -3.03
N VAL A 254 -11.15 17.23 -2.27
CA VAL A 254 -10.94 18.59 -2.77
C VAL A 254 -9.87 19.25 -1.90
N PRO A 255 -8.58 19.13 -2.25
CA PRO A 255 -7.51 19.78 -1.50
C PRO A 255 -7.51 21.30 -1.72
N PRO A 256 -6.99 22.10 -0.77
CA PRO A 256 -6.90 23.55 -0.91
C PRO A 256 -6.20 24.01 -2.20
N ALA A 257 -5.09 23.37 -2.56
CA ALA A 257 -4.33 23.68 -3.78
C ALA A 257 -5.16 23.53 -5.07
N TRP A 258 -6.15 22.62 -5.08
CA TRP A 258 -7.04 22.45 -6.23
C TRP A 258 -7.88 23.70 -6.53
N LEU A 259 -8.17 24.52 -5.51
CA LEU A 259 -9.02 25.70 -5.65
C LEU A 259 -8.25 26.96 -6.02
N THR A 260 -6.93 26.90 -6.17
CA THR A 260 -6.10 28.08 -6.43
C THR A 260 -6.54 28.86 -7.66
N GLU A 261 -6.76 28.20 -8.79
CA GLU A 261 -7.26 28.87 -10.00
C GLU A 261 -8.72 29.31 -9.84
N MET A 262 -9.58 28.52 -9.20
CA MET A 262 -10.97 28.88 -8.95
C MET A 262 -11.11 30.16 -8.12
N ARG A 263 -10.20 30.37 -7.15
CA ARG A 263 -10.18 31.59 -6.33
C ARG A 263 -9.85 32.88 -7.10
N THR A 264 -9.36 32.76 -8.35
CA THR A 264 -9.12 33.92 -9.22
C THR A 264 -10.36 34.33 -10.03
N LEU A 265 -11.43 33.54 -9.97
CA LEU A 265 -12.65 33.76 -10.73
C LEU A 265 -13.72 34.37 -9.84
N ASP A 266 -14.45 35.35 -10.38
CA ASP A 266 -15.54 36.01 -9.69
C ASP A 266 -16.91 35.67 -10.33
N ALA A 267 -17.62 34.75 -9.65
CA ALA A 267 -18.98 34.38 -10.01
C ALA A 267 -19.77 34.04 -8.74
N PRO A 268 -21.08 34.31 -8.67
CA PRO A 268 -21.88 34.08 -7.45
C PRO A 268 -21.82 32.64 -6.94
N GLU A 269 -21.82 31.64 -7.84
CA GLU A 269 -21.77 30.23 -7.51
C GLU A 269 -20.39 29.84 -6.96
N ILE A 270 -19.32 30.38 -7.54
CA ILE A 270 -17.94 30.16 -7.07
C ILE A 270 -17.76 30.78 -5.69
N ASN A 271 -18.16 32.02 -5.52
CA ASN A 271 -18.05 32.74 -4.24
C ASN A 271 -18.84 32.03 -3.14
N SER A 272 -20.04 31.55 -3.45
CA SER A 272 -20.86 30.76 -2.53
C SER A 272 -20.18 29.45 -2.15
N PHE A 273 -19.64 28.72 -3.11
CA PHE A 273 -18.92 27.45 -2.85
C PHE A 273 -17.66 27.70 -2.01
N LEU A 274 -16.87 28.71 -2.35
CA LEU A 274 -15.64 29.03 -1.61
C LEU A 274 -15.92 29.42 -0.17
N SER A 275 -17.00 30.19 0.07
CA SER A 275 -17.43 30.53 1.45
C SER A 275 -17.76 29.27 2.25
N MET A 276 -18.55 28.35 1.69
CA MET A 276 -18.88 27.09 2.36
C MET A 276 -17.63 26.21 2.59
N TYR A 277 -16.72 26.21 1.63
CA TYR A 277 -15.46 25.44 1.72
C TYR A 277 -14.55 25.97 2.82
N ASP A 278 -14.37 27.29 2.91
CA ASP A 278 -13.47 27.93 3.88
C ASP A 278 -13.97 27.80 5.32
N GLU A 279 -15.29 27.65 5.51
CA GLU A 279 -15.91 27.39 6.81
C GLU A 279 -15.90 25.91 7.21
N ALA A 280 -15.66 25.00 6.26
CA ALA A 280 -15.67 23.56 6.52
C ALA A 280 -14.29 23.07 6.97
N PRO A 281 -14.19 22.16 7.97
CA PRO A 281 -12.94 21.52 8.32
C PRO A 281 -12.50 20.56 7.22
N ASN A 282 -11.46 20.90 6.48
CA ASN A 282 -10.90 20.06 5.41
C ASN A 282 -9.90 19.04 5.98
N ILE A 283 -10.39 18.14 6.81
CA ILE A 283 -9.57 17.11 7.44
C ILE A 283 -9.43 15.91 6.49
N PRO A 284 -8.21 15.55 6.09
CA PRO A 284 -7.99 14.36 5.24
C PRO A 284 -8.50 13.08 5.89
N ALA A 285 -9.20 12.24 5.13
CA ALA A 285 -9.79 11.02 5.64
C ALA A 285 -8.74 9.88 5.68
N LEU A 286 -8.58 9.23 6.83
CA LEU A 286 -7.68 8.08 6.96
C LEU A 286 -8.23 6.88 6.17
N VAL A 287 -7.42 6.34 5.25
CA VAL A 287 -7.77 5.19 4.40
C VAL A 287 -7.15 3.90 4.91
N ALA A 288 -5.84 3.90 5.06
CA ALA A 288 -5.05 2.73 5.48
C ALA A 288 -3.91 3.19 6.38
N GLY A 289 -3.26 2.27 7.04
CA GLY A 289 -2.04 2.56 7.77
C GLY A 289 -1.57 1.33 8.51
N ASP A 290 -0.27 1.33 8.77
CA ASP A 290 0.43 0.32 9.55
C ASP A 290 1.47 0.98 10.44
N SER A 291 1.88 0.29 11.48
CA SER A 291 2.92 0.76 12.38
C SER A 291 3.63 -0.41 13.02
N LEU A 292 4.92 -0.28 13.18
CA LEU A 292 5.68 -1.21 14.00
C LEU A 292 5.32 -0.93 15.47
N SER A 293 4.69 -1.92 16.11
CA SER A 293 4.12 -1.77 17.45
C SER A 293 5.18 -1.69 18.55
N GLU A 294 6.37 -2.22 18.29
CA GLU A 294 7.49 -2.24 19.23
C GLU A 294 8.50 -1.14 18.89
N LEU A 295 9.15 -0.62 19.92
CA LEU A 295 10.29 0.29 19.76
C LEU A 295 11.48 -0.49 19.20
N ILE A 296 12.05 0.02 18.12
CA ILE A 296 13.14 -0.60 17.40
C ILE A 296 14.46 -0.01 17.91
N ASN A 297 15.39 -0.87 18.30
CA ASN A 297 16.72 -0.45 18.73
C ASN A 297 17.74 -0.68 17.59
N PRO A 298 18.33 0.38 17.01
CA PRO A 298 19.30 0.24 15.92
C PRO A 298 20.58 -0.51 16.34
N LEU A 299 20.92 -0.54 17.62
CA LEU A 299 22.07 -1.31 18.12
C LEU A 299 21.80 -2.82 18.24
N HIS A 300 20.54 -3.23 18.21
CA HIS A 300 20.13 -4.63 18.38
C HIS A 300 19.97 -5.40 17.07
N ILE A 301 19.94 -4.70 15.94
CA ILE A 301 19.67 -5.32 14.65
C ILE A 301 20.90 -5.27 13.73
N GLN A 302 22.00 -5.87 14.17
CA GLN A 302 22.89 -6.57 13.23
C GLN A 302 22.34 -7.98 12.96
N SER A 303 21.05 -8.12 12.75
CA SER A 303 20.56 -9.36 12.15
C SER A 303 20.82 -9.26 10.65
N LEU A 304 21.97 -9.75 10.23
CA LEU A 304 22.17 -10.13 8.84
C LEU A 304 20.86 -10.74 8.32
N LYS A 305 20.26 -10.15 7.27
CA LYS A 305 19.20 -10.83 6.51
C LYS A 305 19.83 -12.07 5.90
N ILE A 306 19.83 -13.13 6.66
CA ILE A 306 20.36 -14.40 6.21
C ILE A 306 19.32 -14.96 5.25
N LYS A 307 19.57 -14.86 3.93
CA LYS A 307 18.70 -15.48 2.93
C LYS A 307 18.61 -16.98 3.22
N SER A 308 17.43 -17.54 3.06
CA SER A 308 17.25 -18.99 3.21
C SER A 308 18.24 -19.77 2.35
N PRO A 309 18.82 -20.85 2.86
CA PRO A 309 19.68 -21.71 2.06
C PRO A 309 18.92 -22.28 0.88
N VAL A 310 19.57 -22.36 -0.29
CA VAL A 310 19.01 -22.99 -1.50
C VAL A 310 19.64 -24.36 -1.65
N PHE A 311 18.80 -25.39 -1.75
CA PHE A 311 19.24 -26.80 -1.94
C PHE A 311 19.01 -27.22 -3.37
N TYR A 312 20.06 -27.83 -3.99
CA TYR A 312 20.00 -28.32 -5.37
C TYR A 312 20.98 -29.49 -5.64
N PRO A 313 20.70 -30.38 -6.60
CA PRO A 313 19.38 -30.49 -7.22
C PRO A 313 18.31 -30.94 -6.22
N ASN A 314 17.07 -30.60 -6.47
CA ASN A 314 15.93 -31.08 -5.71
C ASN A 314 14.75 -31.29 -6.70
N PRO A 315 14.41 -32.52 -7.05
CA PRO A 315 14.89 -33.81 -6.47
C PRO A 315 16.35 -34.16 -6.81
N THR A 316 16.94 -35.01 -5.99
CA THR A 316 18.28 -35.57 -6.20
C THR A 316 18.28 -37.09 -6.05
N ARG A 317 19.27 -37.81 -6.65
CA ARG A 317 19.44 -39.24 -6.44
C ARG A 317 19.95 -39.56 -5.04
N ALA A 318 19.51 -40.65 -4.45
CA ALA A 318 19.85 -41.00 -3.08
C ALA A 318 21.39 -41.16 -2.87
N SER A 319 22.13 -41.69 -3.86
CA SER A 319 23.57 -41.82 -3.83
C SER A 319 24.36 -40.54 -4.11
N ALA A 320 23.73 -39.52 -4.76
CA ALA A 320 24.43 -38.33 -5.25
C ALA A 320 24.61 -37.25 -4.20
N GLY A 321 23.80 -37.27 -3.13
CA GLY A 321 23.72 -36.14 -2.20
C GLY A 321 23.15 -34.90 -2.85
N PHE A 322 23.24 -33.76 -2.18
CA PHE A 322 22.76 -32.46 -2.68
C PHE A 322 23.66 -31.31 -2.21
N ASN A 323 23.62 -30.21 -2.93
CA ASN A 323 24.37 -29.02 -2.59
C ASN A 323 23.46 -28.01 -1.89
N MET A 324 24.07 -27.23 -1.01
CA MET A 324 23.45 -26.07 -0.38
C MET A 324 24.26 -24.84 -0.74
N GLN A 325 23.58 -23.85 -1.37
CA GLN A 325 24.14 -22.54 -1.56
C GLN A 325 23.73 -21.67 -0.38
N PHE A 326 24.71 -21.16 0.36
CA PHE A 326 24.49 -20.36 1.53
C PHE A 326 25.69 -19.45 1.81
N GLN A 327 25.41 -18.19 2.17
CA GLN A 327 26.45 -17.17 2.32
C GLN A 327 27.31 -17.34 3.57
N LEU A 328 26.79 -17.98 4.61
CA LEU A 328 27.46 -18.15 5.88
C LEU A 328 27.84 -19.61 6.12
N LYS A 329 28.80 -19.83 7.02
CA LYS A 329 29.14 -21.19 7.49
C LYS A 329 27.99 -21.67 8.38
N PRO A 330 27.34 -22.81 8.05
CA PRO A 330 26.35 -23.42 8.93
C PRO A 330 27.00 -23.90 10.24
N GLU A 331 26.32 -23.69 11.35
CA GLU A 331 26.72 -24.20 12.65
C GLU A 331 26.30 -25.64 12.80
N LYS A 332 25.12 -25.98 12.26
CA LYS A 332 24.57 -27.33 12.30
C LYS A 332 23.65 -27.58 11.11
N ILE A 333 23.79 -28.76 10.54
CA ILE A 333 22.87 -29.28 9.51
C ILE A 333 22.30 -30.60 10.04
N ARG A 334 20.98 -30.75 10.01
CA ARG A 334 20.28 -31.99 10.36
C ARG A 334 19.27 -32.34 9.28
N VAL A 335 19.02 -33.60 9.09
CA VAL A 335 17.99 -34.10 8.18
C VAL A 335 17.08 -35.04 8.94
N TYR A 336 15.78 -34.89 8.73
CA TYR A 336 14.77 -35.71 9.38
C TYR A 336 13.87 -36.37 8.35
N SER A 337 13.49 -37.62 8.62
CA SER A 337 12.40 -38.28 7.91
C SER A 337 11.06 -37.56 8.24
N LEU A 338 10.02 -37.84 7.48
CA LEU A 338 8.68 -37.31 7.79
C LEU A 338 8.09 -37.84 9.12
N SER A 339 8.63 -38.95 9.62
CA SER A 339 8.31 -39.52 10.96
C SER A 339 9.08 -38.84 12.09
N GLY A 340 9.97 -37.87 11.80
CA GLY A 340 10.78 -37.15 12.79
C GLY A 340 12.10 -37.84 13.16
N GLN A 341 12.47 -38.97 12.53
CA GLN A 341 13.74 -39.63 12.78
C GLN A 341 14.90 -38.83 12.16
N GLU A 342 15.92 -38.52 12.94
CA GLU A 342 17.13 -37.87 12.45
C GLU A 342 17.97 -38.86 11.63
N MET A 343 18.40 -38.42 10.43
CA MET A 343 19.14 -39.25 9.46
C MET A 343 20.64 -38.96 9.54
N PRO A 344 21.49 -39.98 9.44
CA PRO A 344 22.94 -39.79 9.41
C PRO A 344 23.35 -39.06 8.13
N LEU A 345 24.19 -38.06 8.28
CA LEU A 345 24.71 -37.28 7.16
C LEU A 345 26.17 -36.86 7.39
N SER A 346 26.84 -36.51 6.31
CA SER A 346 28.11 -35.80 6.35
C SER A 346 28.03 -34.60 5.40
N TRP A 347 28.77 -33.54 5.67
CA TRP A 347 28.79 -32.36 4.84
C TRP A 347 30.15 -31.70 4.78
N LYS A 348 30.48 -31.11 3.62
CA LYS A 348 31.76 -30.42 3.39
C LYS A 348 31.56 -29.20 2.50
N LYS A 349 32.47 -28.24 2.63
CA LYS A 349 32.50 -27.07 1.75
C LYS A 349 33.23 -27.42 0.45
N ASN A 350 32.65 -27.06 -0.68
CA ASN A 350 33.24 -27.19 -2.01
C ASN A 350 34.16 -25.97 -2.31
N SER A 351 34.99 -26.11 -3.34
CA SER A 351 35.89 -25.05 -3.83
C SER A 351 35.13 -23.83 -4.38
N ASP A 352 33.89 -24.00 -4.85
CA ASP A 352 33.00 -22.94 -5.36
C ASP A 352 32.27 -22.21 -4.25
N GLY A 353 32.51 -22.56 -2.98
CA GLY A 353 31.88 -21.93 -1.84
C GLY A 353 30.53 -22.53 -1.40
N THR A 354 30.01 -23.50 -2.16
CA THR A 354 28.80 -24.25 -1.77
C THR A 354 29.12 -25.35 -0.75
N TRP A 355 28.06 -25.90 -0.13
CA TRP A 355 28.18 -26.99 0.83
C TRP A 355 27.56 -28.24 0.24
N HIS A 356 28.33 -29.32 0.14
CA HIS A 356 27.85 -30.64 -0.32
C HIS A 356 27.42 -31.48 0.89
N ILE A 357 26.20 -32.02 0.83
CA ILE A 357 25.58 -32.81 1.89
C ILE A 357 25.36 -34.23 1.35
N ASN A 358 26.02 -35.19 1.95
CA ASN A 358 25.80 -36.61 1.70
C ASN A 358 24.84 -37.15 2.75
N LEU A 359 23.74 -37.72 2.32
CA LEU A 359 22.71 -38.30 3.16
C LEU A 359 22.61 -39.78 2.89
N SER A 360 22.82 -40.59 3.92
CA SER A 360 22.63 -42.05 3.82
C SER A 360 21.19 -42.40 4.16
N ALA A 361 20.33 -42.37 3.13
CA ALA A 361 18.89 -42.57 3.27
C ALA A 361 18.28 -43.19 2.01
N ALA A 362 17.18 -43.92 2.16
CA ALA A 362 16.41 -44.45 1.04
C ALA A 362 15.72 -43.32 0.26
N ALA A 363 15.23 -43.62 -0.96
CA ALA A 363 14.40 -42.70 -1.70
C ALA A 363 13.15 -42.29 -0.88
N GLY A 364 12.84 -41.00 -0.86
CA GLY A 364 11.76 -40.46 -0.03
C GLY A 364 11.86 -38.96 0.18
N THR A 365 10.94 -38.41 0.94
CA THR A 365 10.91 -36.99 1.31
C THR A 365 11.52 -36.77 2.69
N TYR A 366 12.41 -35.77 2.78
CA TYR A 366 13.11 -35.41 4.00
C TYR A 366 13.03 -33.93 4.29
N LEU A 367 13.18 -33.55 5.57
CA LEU A 367 13.27 -32.18 6.02
C LEU A 367 14.72 -31.87 6.39
N VAL A 368 15.33 -30.92 5.69
CA VAL A 368 16.67 -30.43 6.01
C VAL A 368 16.53 -29.17 6.89
N SER A 369 17.16 -29.23 8.07
CA SER A 369 17.22 -28.10 9.01
C SER A 369 18.67 -27.61 9.10
N VAL A 370 18.85 -26.29 8.90
CA VAL A 370 20.15 -25.61 8.97
C VAL A 370 20.10 -24.56 10.06
N GLU A 371 21.02 -24.61 10.98
CA GLU A 371 21.20 -23.61 12.04
C GLU A 371 22.42 -22.74 11.71
N VAL A 372 22.24 -21.41 11.77
CA VAL A 372 23.31 -20.43 11.55
C VAL A 372 22.97 -19.12 12.23
N ALA A 373 23.92 -18.53 12.95
CA ALA A 373 23.77 -17.29 13.69
C ALA A 373 22.48 -17.24 14.55
N GLY A 374 22.17 -18.36 15.23
CA GLY A 374 20.99 -18.50 16.08
C GLY A 374 19.65 -18.66 15.34
N LYS A 375 19.64 -18.66 13.99
CA LYS A 375 18.43 -18.87 13.19
C LYS A 375 18.38 -20.30 12.65
N ARG A 376 17.15 -20.82 12.53
CA ARG A 376 16.89 -22.15 11.96
C ARG A 376 16.08 -22.02 10.68
N PHE A 377 16.60 -22.61 9.61
CA PHE A 377 15.94 -22.72 8.31
C PHE A 377 15.56 -24.17 8.07
N THR A 378 14.36 -24.42 7.58
CA THR A 378 13.91 -25.78 7.27
C THR A 378 13.36 -25.82 5.86
N GLN A 379 13.82 -26.78 5.06
CA GLN A 379 13.35 -26.98 3.69
C GLN A 379 13.19 -28.48 3.38
N ARG A 380 12.22 -28.77 2.53
CA ARG A 380 11.96 -30.13 2.07
C ARG A 380 12.89 -30.51 0.90
N ILE A 381 13.46 -31.69 0.93
CA ILE A 381 14.19 -32.31 -0.18
C ILE A 381 13.57 -33.65 -0.55
N LEU A 382 13.59 -33.99 -1.84
CA LEU A 382 13.10 -35.24 -2.38
C LEU A 382 14.31 -36.08 -2.88
N LEU A 383 14.55 -37.25 -2.29
CA LEU A 383 15.46 -38.26 -2.81
C LEU A 383 14.71 -39.22 -3.74
N ILE A 384 15.22 -39.40 -4.94
CA ILE A 384 14.70 -40.36 -5.90
C ILE A 384 15.63 -41.57 -5.96
N PRO A 385 15.16 -42.76 -6.39
CA PRO A 385 16.01 -43.91 -6.60
C PRO A 385 17.18 -43.63 -7.55
N ASP A 386 18.26 -44.38 -7.38
CA ASP A 386 19.47 -44.32 -8.24
C ASP A 386 19.19 -44.78 -9.67
#